data_37640feec90b4f3aba0ae9cff76d3289
#
_entry.id   37640feec90b4f3aba0ae9cff76d3289
#
_cell.length_a   1.000
_cell.length_b   1.000
_cell.length_c   1.000
_cell.angle_alpha   90.00
_cell.angle_beta   90.00
_cell.angle_gamma   90.00
#
_symmetry.space_group_name_H-M   'P 1'
#
loop_
_entity.id
_entity.type
_entity.pdbx_description
1 polymer ?
#
loop_
_entity_poly.entity_id
_entity_poly.type
_entity_poly.pdbx_seq_one_letter_code
_entity_poly.pdbx_strand_id
1 'polypeptide(L)'
;EDGTGKDYAAIQLYRSGQNRQNALITLDGQVICKKRWKQLLESESSPLLNVGLTIFLKNLDHLSDEQAEELFRFMENSCAYRRNRMLFSAQHDDNYPCAYLQGHFSTLVLRLPPLRERREDIPSLLSLCVNQLNVLLGKQVIGFTDDALALMKDFPWDGNLAQLDRVVRTLVIKANSPYIDRVSVEEVIQAEQPSGSASHNAPGYHPINLQQSLADIEYD
;
A
#
# COMPACT_ATOMS: atom_id res chain seq x y z
N GLU A 1 1.84 2.31 -9.61
CA GLU A 1 3.19 1.94 -9.13
C GLU A 1 3.13 1.31 -7.75
N ASP A 2 4.19 0.55 -7.39
CA ASP A 2 4.31 -0.03 -6.06
C ASP A 2 4.63 1.02 -4.99
N GLY A 3 4.24 0.71 -3.74
CA GLY A 3 4.55 1.55 -2.60
C GLY A 3 3.81 2.89 -2.55
N THR A 4 2.88 3.18 -3.46
CA THR A 4 2.16 4.48 -3.52
C THR A 4 1.12 4.67 -2.42
N GLY A 5 0.82 3.63 -1.64
CA GLY A 5 -0.16 3.67 -0.55
C GLY A 5 -1.56 3.16 -0.93
N LYS A 6 -1.65 2.26 -1.93
CA LYS A 6 -2.93 1.68 -2.38
C LYS A 6 -3.71 1.01 -1.25
N ASP A 7 -3.02 0.25 -0.40
CA ASP A 7 -3.64 -0.44 0.75
C ASP A 7 -4.20 0.54 1.76
N TYR A 8 -3.45 1.61 2.06
CA TYR A 8 -3.89 2.67 2.94
C TYR A 8 -5.16 3.36 2.39
N ALA A 9 -5.15 3.74 1.11
CA ALA A 9 -6.31 4.34 0.47
C ALA A 9 -7.54 3.42 0.54
N ALA A 10 -7.38 2.12 0.28
CA ALA A 10 -8.47 1.15 0.37
C ALA A 10 -9.05 1.04 1.79
N ILE A 11 -8.19 1.04 2.81
CA ILE A 11 -8.63 1.01 4.21
C ILE A 11 -9.34 2.31 4.60
N GLN A 12 -8.85 3.47 4.18
CA GLN A 12 -9.53 4.75 4.42
C GLN A 12 -10.90 4.81 3.73
N LEU A 13 -10.99 4.33 2.50
CA LEU A 13 -12.26 4.18 1.81
C LEU A 13 -13.25 3.25 2.53
N TYR A 14 -12.75 2.17 3.13
CA TYR A 14 -13.57 1.30 3.96
C TYR A 14 -14.04 2.01 5.23
N ARG A 15 -13.14 2.64 5.98
CA ARG A 15 -13.45 3.33 7.25
C ARG A 15 -14.39 4.50 7.09
N SER A 16 -14.26 5.27 6.01
CA SER A 16 -15.15 6.40 5.70
C SER A 16 -16.49 6.00 5.06
N GLY A 17 -16.62 4.72 4.69
CA GLY A 17 -17.83 4.20 4.04
C GLY A 17 -18.97 3.89 4.99
N GLN A 18 -20.18 3.79 4.44
CA GLN A 18 -21.38 3.38 5.18
C GLN A 18 -21.27 1.98 5.79
N ASN A 19 -20.50 1.10 5.16
CA ASN A 19 -20.30 -0.29 5.56
C ASN A 19 -19.12 -0.49 6.53
N ARG A 20 -18.64 0.56 7.20
CA ARG A 20 -17.48 0.50 8.12
C ARG A 20 -17.68 -0.44 9.31
N GLN A 21 -18.91 -0.79 9.65
CA GLN A 21 -19.24 -1.72 10.74
C GLN A 21 -19.22 -3.18 10.27
N ASN A 22 -19.25 -3.42 8.98
CA ASN A 22 -19.23 -4.76 8.40
C ASN A 22 -17.79 -5.23 8.18
N ALA A 23 -17.58 -6.52 8.00
CA ALA A 23 -16.24 -7.06 7.84
C ALA A 23 -15.59 -6.60 6.51
N LEU A 24 -14.29 -6.29 6.60
CA LEU A 24 -13.40 -6.12 5.45
C LEU A 24 -12.67 -7.43 5.19
N ILE A 25 -12.84 -7.98 4.00
CA ILE A 25 -12.12 -9.18 3.55
C ILE A 25 -11.09 -8.74 2.54
N THR A 26 -9.83 -9.08 2.79
CA THR A 26 -8.74 -8.79 1.86
C THR A 26 -8.28 -10.06 1.17
N LEU A 27 -8.25 -10.04 -0.15
CA LEU A 27 -7.73 -11.08 -1.02
C LEU A 27 -6.54 -10.52 -1.78
N ASP A 28 -5.47 -11.30 -1.90
CA ASP A 28 -4.25 -10.86 -2.59
C ASP A 28 -4.01 -11.74 -3.83
N GLY A 29 -4.13 -11.14 -5.02
CA GLY A 29 -3.92 -11.80 -6.29
C GLY A 29 -2.53 -12.39 -6.47
N GLN A 30 -1.52 -11.83 -5.80
CA GLN A 30 -0.14 -12.33 -5.84
C GLN A 30 0.05 -13.63 -5.06
N VAL A 31 -0.72 -13.83 -3.99
CA VAL A 31 -0.54 -14.95 -3.04
C VAL A 31 -1.52 -16.09 -3.28
N ILE A 32 -2.62 -15.82 -3.98
CA ILE A 32 -3.67 -16.81 -4.20
C ILE A 32 -3.20 -17.91 -5.17
N CYS A 33 -2.95 -19.12 -4.63
CA CYS A 33 -2.68 -20.28 -5.47
C CYS A 33 -3.94 -20.80 -6.16
N LYS A 34 -3.77 -21.51 -7.30
CA LYS A 34 -4.89 -22.06 -8.11
C LYS A 34 -5.91 -22.87 -7.30
N LYS A 35 -5.48 -23.62 -6.28
CA LYS A 35 -6.36 -24.41 -5.41
C LYS A 35 -7.27 -23.51 -4.55
N ARG A 36 -6.70 -22.48 -3.95
CA ARG A 36 -7.47 -21.50 -3.14
C ARG A 36 -8.39 -20.65 -4.03
N TRP A 37 -7.95 -20.36 -5.25
CA TRP A 37 -8.75 -19.66 -6.24
C TRP A 37 -10.04 -20.41 -6.56
N LYS A 38 -9.94 -21.71 -6.89
CA LYS A 38 -11.12 -22.55 -7.12
C LYS A 38 -12.03 -22.63 -5.89
N GLN A 39 -11.47 -22.82 -4.70
CA GLN A 39 -12.27 -22.80 -3.47
C GLN A 39 -12.99 -21.47 -3.27
N LEU A 40 -12.36 -20.34 -3.61
CA LEU A 40 -12.98 -19.02 -3.51
C LEU A 40 -14.20 -18.88 -4.44
N LEU A 41 -14.14 -19.44 -5.64
CA LEU A 41 -15.20 -19.31 -6.64
C LEU A 41 -16.27 -20.41 -6.56
N GLU A 42 -15.89 -21.64 -6.22
CA GLU A 42 -16.76 -22.82 -6.27
C GLU A 42 -17.39 -23.19 -4.91
N SER A 43 -16.84 -22.70 -3.80
CA SER A 43 -17.35 -23.03 -2.46
C SER A 43 -18.65 -22.30 -2.14
N GLU A 44 -19.64 -23.02 -1.64
CA GLU A 44 -20.86 -22.42 -1.07
C GLU A 44 -20.59 -21.50 0.13
N SER A 45 -19.44 -21.71 0.80
CA SER A 45 -18.97 -20.88 1.91
C SER A 45 -18.06 -19.72 1.45
N SER A 46 -18.02 -19.42 0.14
CA SER A 46 -17.19 -18.34 -0.39
C SER A 46 -17.55 -16.99 0.26
N PRO A 47 -16.57 -16.23 0.74
CA PRO A 47 -16.82 -14.89 1.26
C PRO A 47 -17.42 -13.95 0.20
N LEU A 48 -17.21 -14.23 -1.09
CA LEU A 48 -17.78 -13.46 -2.19
C LEU A 48 -19.32 -13.62 -2.30
N LEU A 49 -19.89 -14.69 -1.73
CA LEU A 49 -21.33 -14.94 -1.72
C LEU A 49 -22.07 -14.24 -0.56
N ASN A 50 -21.35 -13.76 0.44
CA ASN A 50 -21.93 -13.04 1.56
C ASN A 50 -22.53 -11.70 1.11
N VAL A 51 -23.24 -11.04 2.02
CA VAL A 51 -23.94 -9.78 1.77
C VAL A 51 -23.46 -8.71 2.75
N GLY A 52 -23.30 -7.48 2.25
CA GLY A 52 -23.00 -6.33 3.08
C GLY A 52 -21.51 -6.19 3.43
N LEU A 53 -20.63 -7.01 2.90
CA LEU A 53 -19.20 -6.95 3.15
C LEU A 53 -18.51 -5.90 2.29
N THR A 54 -17.32 -5.50 2.73
CA THR A 54 -16.34 -4.87 1.83
C THR A 54 -15.28 -5.91 1.47
N ILE A 55 -15.09 -6.14 0.19
CA ILE A 55 -14.10 -7.09 -0.34
C ILE A 55 -13.04 -6.30 -1.07
N PHE A 56 -11.80 -6.37 -0.58
CA PHE A 56 -10.64 -5.73 -1.18
C PHE A 56 -9.76 -6.76 -1.85
N LEU A 57 -9.72 -6.75 -3.19
CA LEU A 57 -8.83 -7.58 -3.98
C LEU A 57 -7.62 -6.76 -4.41
N LYS A 58 -6.48 -7.09 -3.81
CA LYS A 58 -5.19 -6.46 -4.05
C LYS A 58 -4.49 -7.09 -5.25
N ASN A 59 -3.64 -6.32 -5.89
CA ASN A 59 -2.74 -6.80 -6.94
C ASN A 59 -3.51 -7.54 -8.04
N LEU A 60 -4.58 -6.91 -8.55
CA LEU A 60 -5.43 -7.49 -9.58
C LEU A 60 -4.65 -7.85 -10.86
N ASP A 61 -3.64 -7.08 -11.16
CA ASP A 61 -2.72 -7.24 -12.29
C ASP A 61 -1.78 -8.46 -12.18
N HIS A 62 -1.73 -9.13 -11.03
CA HIS A 62 -1.03 -10.40 -10.86
C HIS A 62 -1.89 -11.64 -11.16
N LEU A 63 -3.19 -11.47 -11.37
CA LEU A 63 -4.04 -12.56 -11.84
C LEU A 63 -3.74 -12.86 -13.30
N SER A 64 -3.76 -14.14 -13.67
CA SER A 64 -3.78 -14.49 -15.10
C SER A 64 -5.11 -14.06 -15.73
N ASP A 65 -5.11 -13.85 -17.04
CA ASP A 65 -6.34 -13.48 -17.78
C ASP A 65 -7.46 -14.50 -17.53
N GLU A 66 -7.14 -15.79 -17.50
CA GLU A 66 -8.10 -16.87 -17.18
C GLU A 66 -8.71 -16.70 -15.77
N GLN A 67 -7.87 -16.40 -14.77
CA GLN A 67 -8.33 -16.18 -13.39
C GLN A 67 -9.19 -14.91 -13.28
N ALA A 68 -8.82 -13.86 -13.97
CA ALA A 68 -9.59 -12.64 -14.01
C ALA A 68 -10.97 -12.86 -14.66
N GLU A 69 -11.02 -13.59 -15.79
CA GLU A 69 -12.28 -13.96 -16.45
C GLU A 69 -13.18 -14.83 -15.56
N GLU A 70 -12.62 -15.82 -14.88
CA GLU A 70 -13.36 -16.65 -13.93
C GLU A 70 -13.97 -15.80 -12.80
N LEU A 71 -13.21 -14.88 -12.24
CA LEU A 71 -13.67 -13.96 -11.20
C LEU A 71 -14.82 -13.08 -11.69
N PHE A 72 -14.64 -12.44 -12.82
CA PHE A 72 -15.65 -11.52 -13.36
C PHE A 72 -16.93 -12.24 -13.72
N ARG A 73 -16.84 -13.39 -14.36
CA ARG A 73 -17.99 -14.25 -14.64
C ARG A 73 -18.71 -14.69 -13.36
N PHE A 74 -17.95 -15.05 -12.32
CA PHE A 74 -18.52 -15.37 -11.02
C PHE A 74 -19.24 -14.15 -10.42
N MET A 75 -18.62 -12.97 -10.45
CA MET A 75 -19.21 -11.73 -9.93
C MET A 75 -20.51 -11.37 -10.65
N GLU A 76 -20.56 -11.53 -11.97
CA GLU A 76 -21.76 -11.28 -12.78
C GLU A 76 -22.88 -12.27 -12.43
N ASN A 77 -22.59 -13.56 -12.47
CA ASN A 77 -23.57 -14.63 -12.22
C ASN A 77 -24.13 -14.59 -10.80
N SER A 78 -23.28 -14.34 -9.82
CA SER A 78 -23.69 -14.27 -8.41
C SER A 78 -24.24 -12.90 -8.00
N CYS A 79 -24.11 -11.88 -8.84
CA CYS A 79 -24.39 -10.49 -8.50
C CYS A 79 -23.64 -10.01 -7.23
N ALA A 80 -22.45 -10.55 -6.96
CA ALA A 80 -21.66 -10.24 -5.77
C ALA A 80 -21.33 -8.74 -5.65
N TYR A 81 -21.07 -8.09 -6.79
CA TYR A 81 -20.77 -6.64 -6.86
C TYR A 81 -21.95 -5.74 -6.46
N ARG A 82 -23.20 -6.23 -6.51
CA ARG A 82 -24.39 -5.49 -6.06
C ARG A 82 -24.64 -5.66 -4.55
N ARG A 83 -24.21 -6.79 -4.00
CA ARG A 83 -24.45 -7.15 -2.61
C ARG A 83 -23.34 -6.72 -1.67
N ASN A 84 -22.15 -6.52 -2.21
CA ASN A 84 -20.93 -6.17 -1.48
C ASN A 84 -20.27 -4.93 -2.09
N ARG A 85 -19.52 -4.22 -1.28
CA ARG A 85 -18.63 -3.17 -1.78
C ARG A 85 -17.33 -3.83 -2.25
N MET A 86 -17.02 -3.66 -3.52
CA MET A 86 -15.79 -4.21 -4.11
C MET A 86 -14.74 -3.09 -4.23
N LEU A 87 -13.54 -3.36 -3.76
CA LEU A 87 -12.37 -2.51 -3.93
C LEU A 87 -11.30 -3.33 -4.65
N PHE A 88 -10.64 -2.73 -5.62
CA PHE A 88 -9.57 -3.38 -6.37
C PHE A 88 -8.34 -2.49 -6.34
N SER A 89 -7.14 -3.09 -6.27
CA SER A 89 -5.91 -2.36 -6.54
C SER A 89 -5.09 -3.04 -7.61
N ALA A 90 -4.47 -2.21 -8.46
CA ALA A 90 -3.57 -2.64 -9.51
C ALA A 90 -2.40 -1.65 -9.62
N GLN A 91 -1.29 -2.04 -10.22
CA GLN A 91 -0.15 -1.16 -10.50
C GLN A 91 -0.36 -0.42 -11.82
N HIS A 92 -0.95 -1.10 -12.79
CA HIS A 92 -1.22 -0.62 -14.14
C HIS A 92 -2.73 -0.67 -14.41
N ASP A 93 -3.26 0.32 -15.10
CA ASP A 93 -4.68 0.41 -15.44
C ASP A 93 -4.99 0.02 -16.90
N ASP A 94 -3.97 -0.29 -17.68
CA ASP A 94 -4.02 -0.69 -19.08
C ASP A 94 -4.03 -2.20 -19.32
N ASN A 95 -3.97 -3.02 -18.26
CA ASN A 95 -4.03 -4.47 -18.35
C ASN A 95 -5.48 -4.98 -18.52
N TYR A 96 -5.61 -6.22 -19.00
CA TYR A 96 -6.92 -6.85 -19.26
C TYR A 96 -7.88 -6.77 -18.07
N PRO A 97 -7.50 -7.17 -16.82
CA PRO A 97 -8.42 -7.13 -15.70
C PRO A 97 -8.99 -5.73 -15.41
N CYS A 98 -8.15 -4.69 -15.50
CA CYS A 98 -8.58 -3.31 -15.25
C CYS A 98 -9.49 -2.78 -16.37
N ALA A 99 -9.14 -3.05 -17.62
CA ALA A 99 -9.94 -2.66 -18.78
C ALA A 99 -11.33 -3.33 -18.75
N TYR A 100 -11.39 -4.61 -18.37
CA TYR A 100 -12.66 -5.33 -18.26
C TYR A 100 -13.55 -4.74 -17.15
N LEU A 101 -12.98 -4.47 -15.96
CA LEU A 101 -13.72 -3.84 -14.85
C LEU A 101 -14.31 -2.49 -15.26
N GLN A 102 -13.52 -1.65 -15.92
CA GLN A 102 -13.98 -0.33 -16.36
C GLN A 102 -15.05 -0.41 -17.45
N GLY A 103 -14.98 -1.40 -18.32
CA GLY A 103 -15.94 -1.57 -19.42
C GLY A 103 -17.27 -2.21 -19.03
N HIS A 104 -17.28 -3.12 -18.06
CA HIS A 104 -18.44 -3.95 -17.72
C HIS A 104 -19.09 -3.61 -16.38
N PHE A 105 -18.35 -2.97 -15.47
CA PHE A 105 -18.88 -2.57 -14.17
C PHE A 105 -18.81 -1.04 -14.04
N SER A 106 -19.77 -0.45 -13.32
CA SER A 106 -19.74 0.97 -12.98
C SER A 106 -18.67 1.21 -11.91
N THR A 107 -17.42 1.38 -12.33
CA THR A 107 -16.27 1.54 -11.44
C THR A 107 -15.86 3.01 -11.33
N LEU A 108 -15.44 3.40 -10.13
CA LEU A 108 -14.73 4.66 -9.90
C LEU A 108 -13.23 4.38 -9.82
N VAL A 109 -12.46 5.00 -10.69
CA VAL A 109 -10.99 4.86 -10.71
C VAL A 109 -10.37 5.98 -9.89
N LEU A 110 -9.60 5.60 -8.86
CA LEU A 110 -8.79 6.51 -8.06
C LEU A 110 -7.31 6.27 -8.41
N ARG A 111 -6.66 7.26 -9.01
CA ARG A 111 -5.22 7.21 -9.30
C ARG A 111 -4.44 7.84 -8.17
N LEU A 112 -3.46 7.09 -7.66
CA LEU A 112 -2.53 7.56 -6.63
C LEU A 112 -1.23 7.96 -7.32
N PRO A 113 -0.87 9.25 -7.31
CA PRO A 113 0.36 9.70 -7.94
C PRO A 113 1.58 9.15 -7.18
N PRO A 114 2.67 8.84 -7.86
CA PRO A 114 3.93 8.45 -7.24
C PRO A 114 4.50 9.59 -6.40
N LEU A 115 5.37 9.26 -5.44
CA LEU A 115 5.89 10.24 -4.49
C LEU A 115 6.70 11.36 -5.17
N ARG A 116 7.39 11.06 -6.29
CA ARG A 116 8.11 12.04 -7.10
C ARG A 116 7.23 13.13 -7.72
N GLU A 117 5.93 12.88 -7.88
CA GLU A 117 4.95 13.86 -8.38
C GLU A 117 4.31 14.70 -7.26
N ARG A 118 4.50 14.30 -5.99
CA ARG A 118 3.99 15.00 -4.80
C ARG A 118 5.09 15.30 -3.80
N ARG A 119 6.17 15.88 -4.26
CA ARG A 119 7.37 16.20 -3.45
C ARG A 119 7.08 17.11 -2.27
N GLU A 120 6.04 17.93 -2.37
CA GLU A 120 5.61 18.83 -1.30
C GLU A 120 5.06 18.08 -0.07
N ASP A 121 4.60 16.85 -0.24
CA ASP A 121 4.13 16.02 0.87
C ASP A 121 5.29 15.39 1.67
N ILE A 122 6.49 15.32 1.08
CA ILE A 122 7.65 14.63 1.68
C ILE A 122 7.99 15.15 3.09
N PRO A 123 8.07 16.46 3.36
CA PRO A 123 8.37 16.93 4.72
C PRO A 123 7.36 16.47 5.77
N SER A 124 6.07 16.50 5.43
CA SER A 124 5.00 16.05 6.33
C SER A 124 5.08 14.55 6.58
N LEU A 125 5.34 13.76 5.53
CA LEU A 125 5.52 12.32 5.63
C LEU A 125 6.76 11.96 6.46
N LEU A 126 7.87 12.67 6.29
CA LEU A 126 9.07 12.47 7.08
C LEU A 126 8.83 12.73 8.56
N SER A 127 8.15 13.85 8.88
CA SER A 127 7.80 14.19 10.27
C SER A 127 6.91 13.12 10.90
N LEU A 128 5.92 12.62 10.15
CA LEU A 128 5.05 11.55 10.61
C LEU A 128 5.83 10.26 10.87
N CYS A 129 6.67 9.83 9.94
CA CYS A 129 7.50 8.63 10.08
C CYS A 129 8.45 8.74 11.29
N VAL A 130 9.13 9.88 11.46
CA VAL A 130 10.04 10.11 12.59
C VAL A 130 9.31 10.03 13.93
N ASN A 131 8.14 10.68 14.04
CA ASN A 131 7.35 10.64 15.28
C ASN A 131 6.94 9.20 15.64
N GLN A 132 6.49 8.43 14.68
CA GLN A 132 6.11 7.03 14.88
C GLN A 132 7.30 6.17 15.31
N LEU A 133 8.45 6.37 14.64
CA LEU A 133 9.66 5.63 14.94
C LEU A 133 10.25 6.00 16.31
N ASN A 134 10.14 7.27 16.72
CA ASN A 134 10.54 7.70 18.05
C ASN A 134 9.77 6.93 19.14
N VAL A 135 8.46 6.82 18.99
CA VAL A 135 7.61 6.04 19.93
C VAL A 135 7.99 4.56 19.91
N LEU A 136 8.16 3.98 18.72
CA LEU A 136 8.44 2.56 18.57
C LEU A 136 9.82 2.15 19.06
N LEU A 137 10.83 3.00 18.82
CA LEU A 137 12.25 2.69 19.08
C LEU A 137 12.81 3.36 20.35
N GLY A 138 12.01 4.18 21.04
CA GLY A 138 12.46 4.96 22.20
C GLY A 138 13.52 6.02 21.83
N LYS A 139 13.47 6.53 20.59
CA LYS A 139 14.39 7.57 20.08
C LYS A 139 13.80 8.98 20.31
N GLN A 140 14.64 10.00 20.18
CA GLN A 140 14.25 11.41 20.34
C GLN A 140 14.76 12.26 19.15
N VAL A 141 14.56 11.76 17.94
CA VAL A 141 14.89 12.50 16.73
C VAL A 141 13.82 13.58 16.52
N ILE A 142 14.25 14.84 16.37
CA ILE A 142 13.35 15.99 16.15
C ILE A 142 12.98 16.09 14.65
N GLY A 143 13.96 15.82 13.76
CA GLY A 143 13.72 15.92 12.32
C GLY A 143 15.02 15.87 11.52
N PHE A 144 15.00 16.58 10.41
CA PHE A 144 16.11 16.65 9.44
C PHE A 144 16.64 18.09 9.39
N THR A 145 17.93 18.24 9.07
CA THR A 145 18.48 19.55 8.72
C THR A 145 17.91 20.02 7.38
N ASP A 146 17.93 21.32 7.10
CA ASP A 146 17.37 21.87 5.85
C ASP A 146 18.04 21.25 4.61
N ASP A 147 19.36 21.05 4.63
CA ASP A 147 20.12 20.41 3.58
C ASP A 147 19.73 18.93 3.37
N ALA A 148 19.50 18.22 4.46
CA ALA A 148 19.03 16.83 4.43
C ALA A 148 17.61 16.75 3.85
N LEU A 149 16.74 17.68 4.26
CA LEU A 149 15.38 17.76 3.78
C LEU A 149 15.32 18.07 2.27
N ALA A 150 16.17 18.99 1.79
CA ALA A 150 16.29 19.29 0.37
C ALA A 150 16.66 18.03 -0.44
N LEU A 151 17.68 17.28 0.05
CA LEU A 151 18.10 16.04 -0.60
C LEU A 151 16.96 14.99 -0.65
N MET A 152 16.23 14.82 0.45
CA MET A 152 15.09 13.90 0.51
C MET A 152 13.95 14.29 -0.45
N LYS A 153 13.72 15.60 -0.65
CA LYS A 153 12.73 16.10 -1.61
C LYS A 153 13.11 15.83 -3.07
N ASP A 154 14.40 15.93 -3.39
CA ASP A 154 14.92 15.77 -4.75
C ASP A 154 15.11 14.32 -5.16
N PHE A 155 15.13 13.39 -4.21
CA PHE A 155 15.33 11.98 -4.48
C PHE A 155 14.12 11.39 -5.24
N PRO A 156 14.32 10.51 -6.24
CA PRO A 156 13.26 10.04 -7.16
C PRO A 156 12.20 9.14 -6.49
N TRP A 157 12.56 8.45 -5.41
CA TRP A 157 11.65 7.56 -4.66
C TRP A 157 10.94 6.51 -5.54
N ASP A 158 11.68 5.74 -6.32
CA ASP A 158 11.12 4.72 -7.22
C ASP A 158 10.26 3.67 -6.50
N GLY A 159 10.60 3.36 -5.25
CA GLY A 159 9.78 2.51 -4.37
C GLY A 159 8.75 3.28 -3.53
N ASN A 160 8.52 4.56 -3.82
CA ASN A 160 7.50 5.41 -3.21
C ASN A 160 7.55 5.43 -1.66
N LEU A 161 6.37 5.36 -1.00
CA LEU A 161 6.25 5.39 0.46
C LEU A 161 6.93 4.20 1.15
N ALA A 162 6.97 3.04 0.50
CA ALA A 162 7.63 1.87 1.06
C ALA A 162 9.14 2.06 1.13
N GLN A 163 9.74 2.69 0.12
CA GLN A 163 11.15 3.05 0.14
C GLN A 163 11.43 4.18 1.15
N LEU A 164 10.57 5.20 1.18
CA LEU A 164 10.68 6.29 2.14
C LEU A 164 10.69 5.75 3.58
N ASP A 165 9.75 4.89 3.94
CA ASP A 165 9.66 4.29 5.27
C ASP A 165 10.94 3.53 5.64
N ARG A 166 11.46 2.70 4.72
CA ARG A 166 12.70 1.94 4.90
C ARG A 166 13.91 2.83 5.16
N VAL A 167 14.06 3.88 4.34
CA VAL A 167 15.16 4.85 4.47
C VAL A 167 15.06 5.60 5.78
N VAL A 168 13.87 6.14 6.12
CA VAL A 168 13.68 6.91 7.37
C VAL A 168 13.90 6.02 8.59
N ARG A 169 13.44 4.77 8.57
CA ARG A 169 13.69 3.79 9.62
C ARG A 169 15.19 3.60 9.85
N THR A 170 15.93 3.38 8.79
CA THR A 170 17.40 3.21 8.88
C THR A 170 18.08 4.45 9.45
N LEU A 171 17.65 5.63 8.99
CA LEU A 171 18.17 6.90 9.49
C LEU A 171 17.90 7.11 10.98
N VAL A 172 16.67 6.86 11.43
CA VAL A 172 16.30 7.02 12.85
C VAL A 172 17.03 6.00 13.73
N ILE A 173 17.19 4.75 13.29
CA ILE A 173 17.96 3.74 14.03
C ILE A 173 19.41 4.18 14.20
N LYS A 174 20.05 4.70 13.15
CA LYS A 174 21.45 5.15 13.15
C LYS A 174 21.65 6.51 13.82
N ALA A 175 20.58 7.30 13.99
CA ALA A 175 20.69 8.65 14.53
C ALA A 175 21.28 8.68 15.94
N ASN A 176 22.34 9.46 16.10
CA ASN A 176 23.00 9.75 17.38
C ASN A 176 22.79 11.23 17.81
N SER A 177 22.09 12.01 17.00
CA SER A 177 21.78 13.44 17.26
C SER A 177 20.28 13.68 17.08
N PRO A 178 19.75 14.77 17.67
CA PRO A 178 18.34 15.14 17.50
C PRO A 178 17.95 15.47 16.05
N TYR A 179 18.90 15.89 15.23
CA TYR A 179 18.68 16.19 13.83
C TYR A 179 19.50 15.27 12.94
N ILE A 180 18.85 14.70 11.92
CA ILE A 180 19.48 13.89 10.88
C ILE A 180 20.09 14.85 9.85
N ASP A 181 21.38 14.73 9.64
CA ASP A 181 22.15 15.58 8.73
C ASP A 181 22.18 15.00 7.30
N ARG A 182 22.66 15.83 6.37
CA ARG A 182 22.78 15.49 4.97
C ARG A 182 23.69 14.28 4.73
N VAL A 183 24.82 14.18 5.45
CA VAL A 183 25.80 13.10 5.27
C VAL A 183 25.17 11.75 5.61
N SER A 184 24.44 11.67 6.71
CA SER A 184 23.71 10.46 7.10
C SER A 184 22.67 10.06 6.06
N VAL A 185 21.97 11.02 5.45
CA VAL A 185 21.00 10.76 4.39
C VAL A 185 21.70 10.25 3.13
N GLU A 186 22.78 10.88 2.69
CA GLU A 186 23.55 10.46 1.52
C GLU A 186 24.05 9.01 1.64
N GLU A 187 24.60 8.64 2.79
CA GLU A 187 25.07 7.29 3.05
C GLU A 187 23.96 6.25 2.94
N VAL A 188 22.78 6.54 3.50
CA VAL A 188 21.66 5.58 3.50
C VAL A 188 21.05 5.49 2.10
N ILE A 189 20.89 6.60 1.40
CA ILE A 189 20.37 6.62 0.02
C ILE A 189 21.30 5.89 -0.94
N GLN A 190 22.60 6.07 -0.81
CA GLN A 190 23.59 5.35 -1.64
C GLN A 190 23.53 3.84 -1.41
N ALA A 191 23.31 3.41 -0.17
CA ALA A 191 23.16 1.99 0.16
C ALA A 191 21.84 1.39 -0.35
N GLU A 192 20.81 2.22 -0.54
CA GLU A 192 19.51 1.81 -1.09
C GLU A 192 19.47 1.73 -2.62
N GLN A 193 20.41 2.41 -3.32
CA GLN A 193 20.53 2.25 -4.77
C GLN A 193 21.07 0.87 -5.06
N PRO A 194 20.39 0.02 -5.85
CA PRO A 194 20.87 -1.32 -6.15
C PRO A 194 22.17 -1.22 -6.94
N SER A 195 23.29 -1.49 -6.30
CA SER A 195 24.48 -1.95 -7.01
C SER A 195 24.05 -3.26 -7.70
N GLY A 196 23.97 -3.23 -9.03
CA GLY A 196 23.42 -4.24 -9.92
C GLY A 196 23.24 -5.64 -9.30
N SER A 197 22.02 -6.15 -9.39
CA SER A 197 21.63 -7.54 -9.17
C SER A 197 21.94 -8.16 -7.79
N ALA A 198 21.02 -7.99 -6.83
CA ALA A 198 20.82 -9.00 -5.80
C ALA A 198 19.38 -8.92 -5.29
N SER A 199 18.57 -9.91 -5.64
CA SER A 199 17.27 -10.16 -5.03
C SER A 199 17.48 -10.43 -3.54
N HIS A 200 17.10 -9.49 -2.68
CA HIS A 200 17.09 -9.71 -1.24
C HIS A 200 15.69 -10.07 -0.79
N ASN A 201 15.41 -11.37 -0.74
CA ASN A 201 14.42 -11.92 0.18
C ASN A 201 14.98 -11.75 1.61
N ALA A 202 14.71 -10.64 2.26
CA ALA A 202 14.96 -10.49 3.69
C ALA A 202 13.80 -11.14 4.46
N PRO A 203 14.05 -12.14 5.33
CA PRO A 203 13.02 -12.72 6.17
C PRO A 203 12.64 -11.72 7.26
N GLY A 204 11.34 -11.44 7.42
CA GLY A 204 10.81 -10.74 8.59
C GLY A 204 10.55 -9.24 8.46
N TYR A 205 10.31 -8.70 7.27
CA TYR A 205 9.85 -7.33 7.12
C TYR A 205 8.37 -7.21 7.53
N HIS A 206 8.12 -6.69 8.72
CA HIS A 206 6.81 -6.13 9.05
C HIS A 206 6.87 -4.63 8.76
N PRO A 207 6.19 -4.13 7.70
CA PRO A 207 6.12 -2.69 7.44
C PRO A 207 5.54 -2.02 8.68
N ILE A 208 6.08 -0.85 9.04
CA ILE A 208 5.43 0.00 10.02
C ILE A 208 4.01 0.22 9.51
N ASN A 209 3.06 -0.14 10.33
CA ASN A 209 1.67 0.09 10.00
C ASN A 209 1.39 1.59 10.18
N LEU A 210 1.77 2.40 9.18
CA LEU A 210 1.36 3.81 9.07
C LEU A 210 -0.16 3.96 9.28
N GLN A 211 -0.87 2.86 9.15
CA GLN A 211 -2.31 2.73 9.26
C GLN A 211 -2.82 2.76 10.69
N GLN A 212 -2.08 2.21 11.66
CA GLN A 212 -2.49 2.25 13.07
C GLN A 212 -2.25 3.62 13.71
N SER A 213 -1.14 4.27 13.35
CA SER A 213 -0.78 5.54 13.99
C SER A 213 -1.59 6.74 13.51
N LEU A 214 -2.11 6.73 12.29
CA LEU A 214 -3.05 7.78 11.83
C LEU A 214 -4.44 7.60 12.44
N ALA A 215 -4.81 6.39 12.82
CA ALA A 215 -6.08 6.13 13.51
C ALA A 215 -6.05 6.58 14.97
N ASP A 216 -4.87 6.55 15.61
CA ASP A 216 -4.71 6.93 17.02
C ASP A 216 -4.61 8.46 17.20
N ILE A 217 -4.26 9.20 16.14
CA ILE A 217 -4.17 10.68 16.17
C ILE A 217 -5.54 11.37 15.98
N GLU A 218 -6.53 10.70 15.39
CA GLU A 218 -7.88 11.27 15.17
C GLU A 218 -8.84 11.09 16.37
N TYR A 219 -8.40 10.54 17.50
CA TYR A 219 -9.24 10.27 18.68
C TYR A 219 -8.80 10.96 19.98
N ASP A 220 -7.88 11.94 19.93
CA ASP A 220 -7.59 12.85 21.06
C ASP A 220 -8.11 14.27 20.80
#